data_db7b3ec66daade9a1793efb07b397b73
#
_entry.id   db7b3ec66daade9a1793efb07b397b73
#
_cell.length_a   1.000
_cell.length_b   1.000
_cell.length_c   1.000
_cell.angle_alpha   90.00
_cell.angle_beta   90.00
_cell.angle_gamma   90.00
#
_symmetry.space_group_name_H-M   'P 1'
#
loop_
_entity.id
_entity.type
_entity.pdbx_description
1 polymer ?
#
loop_
_entity_poly.entity_id
_entity_poly.type
_entity_poly.pdbx_seq_one_letter_code
_entity_poly.pdbx_strand_id
1 'polypeptide(L)'
;MGFFRTVYTLCTRTSAFPEMLGTPVWKAILHSILLLLICPILLATVQTCREKKDCTDTLTRLEKDSGGFGFRGDEICFGGTFEERHYTFELFDSKTRLDYVTGKEELLRLKPDRWKEQKGLLLTQGAAVFWAKTPDLTFLFWKIPADILKAGLSHKGQKPAMTSRMYAIARDADSKPHNASTLLAAAAETFPTAENGTTSVKPEAPFEKQDSGYIKIMLLLMFCTTLFMQFFAEGLLMFILGGLCFAFMEFLYLRMMPNKLPFGKVYMLTLYAMFPALIVASLAILMGQTFLSFQTVFLIAFFIYQLFSFKALGRFLNPPDKRQQNDFPDDDDF
;
A
#
# COMPACT_ATOMS: atom_id res chain seq x y z
N MET A 1 1.46 -31.45 3.27
CA MET A 1 2.66 -30.60 3.18
C MET A 1 2.50 -29.35 4.02
N GLY A 2 3.62 -28.82 4.63
CA GLY A 2 3.63 -27.52 5.28
C GLY A 2 3.70 -26.38 4.24
N PHE A 3 3.34 -25.16 4.65
CA PHE A 3 3.28 -23.98 3.77
C PHE A 3 4.56 -23.76 2.95
N PHE A 4 5.70 -23.58 3.61
CA PHE A 4 6.97 -23.30 2.92
C PHE A 4 7.40 -24.41 1.95
N ARG A 5 7.18 -25.66 2.33
CA ARG A 5 7.46 -26.80 1.45
C ARG A 5 6.55 -26.78 0.22
N THR A 6 5.26 -26.45 0.39
CA THR A 6 4.32 -26.33 -0.73
C THR A 6 4.77 -25.23 -1.69
N VAL A 7 5.08 -24.04 -1.18
CA VAL A 7 5.55 -22.90 -1.98
C VAL A 7 6.82 -23.26 -2.73
N TYR A 8 7.84 -23.80 -2.04
CA TYR A 8 9.10 -24.19 -2.66
C TYR A 8 8.89 -25.24 -3.76
N THR A 9 8.09 -26.28 -3.48
CA THR A 9 7.82 -27.34 -4.45
C THR A 9 7.14 -26.79 -5.71
N LEU A 10 6.14 -25.90 -5.58
CA LEU A 10 5.44 -25.33 -6.70
C LEU A 10 6.30 -24.36 -7.54
N CYS A 11 7.26 -23.71 -6.92
CA CYS A 11 8.20 -22.82 -7.63
C CYS A 11 9.28 -23.58 -8.39
N THR A 12 9.68 -24.76 -7.89
CA THR A 12 10.82 -25.52 -8.43
C THR A 12 10.42 -26.71 -9.29
N ARG A 13 9.22 -27.28 -9.08
CA ARG A 13 8.75 -28.51 -9.76
C ARG A 13 7.35 -28.31 -10.31
N THR A 14 7.25 -27.96 -11.57
CA THR A 14 5.95 -27.79 -12.25
C THR A 14 5.16 -29.10 -12.37
N SER A 15 5.84 -30.27 -12.34
CA SER A 15 5.21 -31.59 -12.31
C SER A 15 4.47 -31.91 -11.00
N ALA A 16 4.69 -31.13 -9.92
CA ALA A 16 4.07 -31.36 -8.62
C ALA A 16 2.63 -30.80 -8.49
N PHE A 17 2.13 -30.04 -9.47
CA PHE A 17 0.77 -29.50 -9.41
C PHE A 17 -0.31 -30.58 -9.22
N PRO A 18 -0.29 -31.74 -9.90
CA PRO A 18 -1.28 -32.80 -9.68
C PRO A 18 -1.27 -33.38 -8.26
N GLU A 19 -0.11 -33.38 -7.58
CA GLU A 19 -0.02 -33.84 -6.19
C GLU A 19 -0.89 -32.99 -5.26
N MET A 20 -1.10 -31.71 -5.61
CA MET A 20 -1.96 -30.80 -4.84
C MET A 20 -3.44 -31.19 -4.87
N LEU A 21 -3.89 -31.98 -5.86
CA LEU A 21 -5.28 -32.47 -5.93
C LEU A 21 -5.72 -33.26 -4.67
N GLY A 22 -4.76 -33.86 -3.96
CA GLY A 22 -5.00 -34.53 -2.69
C GLY A 22 -5.23 -33.59 -1.50
N THR A 23 -4.93 -32.28 -1.63
CA THR A 23 -5.08 -31.34 -0.53
C THR A 23 -6.52 -30.82 -0.42
N PRO A 24 -7.01 -30.49 0.79
CA PRO A 24 -8.33 -29.87 0.94
C PRO A 24 -8.28 -28.39 0.52
N VAL A 25 -9.38 -27.88 -0.08
CA VAL A 25 -9.49 -26.53 -0.63
C VAL A 25 -9.20 -25.45 0.44
N TRP A 26 -9.69 -25.64 1.67
CA TRP A 26 -9.45 -24.68 2.75
C TRP A 26 -7.95 -24.46 3.05
N LYS A 27 -7.13 -25.49 2.85
CA LYS A 27 -5.68 -25.40 3.05
C LYS A 27 -5.02 -24.58 1.95
N ALA A 28 -5.49 -24.67 0.70
CA ALA A 28 -5.05 -23.81 -0.39
C ALA A 28 -5.38 -22.35 -0.09
N ILE A 29 -6.59 -22.07 0.38
CA ILE A 29 -7.03 -20.72 0.78
C ILE A 29 -6.15 -20.18 1.93
N LEU A 30 -5.91 -20.98 2.96
CA LEU A 30 -5.04 -20.58 4.08
C LEU A 30 -3.62 -20.24 3.63
N HIS A 31 -3.05 -21.09 2.75
CA HIS A 31 -1.72 -20.84 2.17
C HIS A 31 -1.71 -19.57 1.30
N SER A 32 -2.80 -19.31 0.54
CA SER A 32 -2.94 -18.08 -0.25
C SER A 32 -2.96 -16.84 0.64
N ILE A 33 -3.74 -16.84 1.72
CA ILE A 33 -3.80 -15.74 2.69
C ILE A 33 -2.43 -15.50 3.30
N LEU A 34 -1.73 -16.55 3.71
CA LEU A 34 -0.40 -16.43 4.32
C LEU A 34 0.61 -15.83 3.34
N LEU A 35 0.58 -16.24 2.07
CA LEU A 35 1.45 -15.70 1.04
C LEU A 35 1.11 -14.23 0.73
N LEU A 36 -0.19 -13.90 0.67
CA LEU A 36 -0.69 -12.53 0.50
C LEU A 36 -0.34 -11.60 1.67
N LEU A 37 -0.04 -12.12 2.84
CA LEU A 37 0.48 -11.31 3.96
C LEU A 37 1.99 -11.14 3.86
N ILE A 38 2.72 -12.22 3.61
CA ILE A 38 4.19 -12.22 3.63
C ILE A 38 4.75 -11.36 2.48
N CYS A 39 4.30 -11.56 1.25
CA CYS A 39 4.84 -10.85 0.09
C CYS A 39 4.64 -9.32 0.17
N PRO A 40 3.44 -8.77 0.45
CA PRO A 40 3.25 -7.34 0.63
C PRO A 40 4.05 -6.74 1.79
N ILE A 41 4.20 -7.46 2.92
CA ILE A 41 5.04 -6.98 4.03
C ILE A 41 6.49 -6.80 3.57
N LEU A 42 7.05 -7.81 2.90
CA LEU A 42 8.41 -7.76 2.38
C LEU A 42 8.58 -6.64 1.35
N LEU A 43 7.66 -6.52 0.39
CA LEU A 43 7.68 -5.48 -0.63
C LEU A 43 7.61 -4.08 -0.01
N ALA A 44 6.65 -3.83 0.88
CA ALA A 44 6.49 -2.55 1.54
C ALA A 44 7.72 -2.18 2.37
N THR A 45 8.29 -3.14 3.11
CA THR A 45 9.49 -2.92 3.93
C THR A 45 10.69 -2.56 3.07
N VAL A 46 10.98 -3.31 2.00
CA VAL A 46 12.13 -3.05 1.13
C VAL A 46 11.99 -1.73 0.38
N GLN A 47 10.81 -1.43 -0.14
CA GLN A 47 10.52 -0.14 -0.78
C GLN A 47 10.73 1.02 0.20
N THR A 48 10.19 0.91 1.42
CA THR A 48 10.37 1.92 2.47
C THR A 48 11.85 2.11 2.84
N CYS A 49 12.62 1.02 2.89
CA CYS A 49 14.07 1.10 3.13
C CYS A 49 14.83 1.84 2.02
N ARG A 50 14.39 1.68 0.76
CA ARG A 50 14.97 2.41 -0.39
C ARG A 50 14.68 3.91 -0.31
N GLU A 51 13.44 4.27 0.00
CA GLU A 51 13.01 5.67 0.11
C GLU A 51 13.51 6.39 1.38
N LYS A 52 14.08 5.65 2.34
CA LYS A 52 14.55 6.21 3.62
C LYS A 52 15.59 7.31 3.44
N LYS A 53 16.50 7.16 2.47
CA LYS A 53 17.55 8.16 2.22
C LYS A 53 16.93 9.44 1.68
N ASP A 54 16.09 9.34 0.65
CA ASP A 54 15.46 10.50 0.01
C ASP A 54 14.52 11.24 0.97
N CYS A 55 13.78 10.50 1.78
CA CYS A 55 12.99 11.08 2.87
C CYS A 55 13.87 11.85 3.86
N THR A 56 15.04 11.30 4.22
CA THR A 56 15.99 11.98 5.16
C THR A 56 16.54 13.25 4.55
N ASP A 57 16.98 13.18 3.30
CA ASP A 57 17.60 14.30 2.60
C ASP A 57 16.57 15.43 2.40
N THR A 58 15.34 15.08 2.05
CA THR A 58 14.23 16.04 1.89
C THR A 58 13.87 16.71 3.23
N LEU A 59 13.74 15.93 4.31
CA LEU A 59 13.45 16.50 5.64
C LEU A 59 14.60 17.38 6.16
N THR A 60 15.84 17.02 5.87
CA THR A 60 17.02 17.83 6.23
C THR A 60 17.03 19.16 5.47
N ARG A 61 16.68 19.14 4.17
CA ARG A 61 16.52 20.37 3.39
C ARG A 61 15.37 21.21 3.93
N LEU A 62 14.20 20.60 4.15
CA LEU A 62 13.05 21.27 4.74
C LEU A 62 13.41 21.92 6.07
N GLU A 63 14.11 21.21 6.95
CA GLU A 63 14.55 21.74 8.27
C GLU A 63 15.51 22.92 8.10
N LYS A 64 16.43 22.85 7.14
CA LYS A 64 17.38 23.94 6.84
C LYS A 64 16.65 25.17 6.30
N ASP A 65 15.72 24.97 5.36
CA ASP A 65 15.06 26.07 4.66
C ASP A 65 13.93 26.69 5.51
N SER A 66 13.29 25.88 6.37
CA SER A 66 12.14 26.32 7.19
C SER A 66 12.46 26.65 8.64
N GLY A 67 13.70 26.46 9.09
CA GLY A 67 14.07 26.60 10.51
C GLY A 67 13.57 25.49 11.42
N GLY A 68 12.97 24.44 10.84
CA GLY A 68 12.45 23.27 11.53
C GLY A 68 10.95 23.36 11.83
N PHE A 69 10.33 22.19 11.96
CA PHE A 69 8.92 22.03 12.30
C PHE A 69 8.72 22.06 13.82
N GLY A 70 7.61 22.64 14.26
CA GLY A 70 7.27 22.70 15.67
C GLY A 70 5.90 23.26 15.96
N PHE A 71 5.72 23.66 17.19
CA PHE A 71 4.48 24.26 17.68
C PHE A 71 4.75 25.59 18.37
N ARG A 72 3.81 26.51 18.22
CA ARG A 72 3.73 27.75 19.00
C ARG A 72 2.38 27.73 19.73
N GLY A 73 2.39 27.39 21.03
CA GLY A 73 1.16 27.03 21.72
C GLY A 73 0.56 25.73 21.11
N ASP A 74 -0.67 25.83 20.62
CA ASP A 74 -1.36 24.72 19.96
C ASP A 74 -1.39 24.86 18.43
N GLU A 75 -0.59 25.78 17.87
CA GLU A 75 -0.50 25.99 16.43
C GLU A 75 0.71 25.33 15.82
N ILE A 76 0.52 24.70 14.65
CA ILE A 76 1.61 24.15 13.84
C ILE A 76 2.36 25.30 13.19
N CYS A 77 3.68 25.34 13.31
CA CYS A 77 4.52 26.35 12.69
C CYS A 77 5.91 25.82 12.33
N PHE A 78 6.62 26.61 11.54
CA PHE A 78 8.03 26.42 11.27
C PHE A 78 8.84 27.53 11.95
N GLY A 79 10.09 27.21 12.33
CA GLY A 79 10.93 28.12 13.13
C GLY A 79 11.53 29.28 12.36
N GLY A 80 11.52 29.23 11.01
CA GLY A 80 11.98 30.32 10.15
C GLY A 80 10.88 31.33 9.83
N THR A 81 11.29 32.51 9.42
CA THR A 81 10.39 33.51 8.84
C THR A 81 10.11 33.14 7.38
N PHE A 82 8.93 32.68 7.10
CA PHE A 82 8.49 32.48 5.73
C PHE A 82 7.91 33.77 5.16
N GLU A 83 8.43 34.20 4.02
CA GLU A 83 7.91 35.35 3.28
C GLU A 83 6.58 35.01 2.59
N GLU A 84 6.45 33.78 2.12
CA GLU A 84 5.25 33.30 1.46
C GLU A 84 4.29 32.66 2.46
N ARG A 85 3.01 32.66 2.13
CA ARG A 85 1.96 32.05 2.94
C ARG A 85 1.63 30.60 2.55
N HIS A 86 2.23 30.11 1.47
CA HIS A 86 2.05 28.76 0.97
C HIS A 86 3.38 28.19 0.50
N TYR A 87 3.73 27.01 1.03
CA TYR A 87 4.92 26.25 0.66
C TYR A 87 4.53 24.84 0.24
N THR A 88 5.13 24.36 -0.85
CA THR A 88 4.92 23.01 -1.36
C THR A 88 6.24 22.25 -1.38
N PHE A 89 6.22 21.05 -0.86
CA PHE A 89 7.35 20.13 -0.89
C PHE A 89 6.91 18.79 -1.50
N GLU A 90 7.79 18.20 -2.28
CA GLU A 90 7.60 16.88 -2.85
C GLU A 90 8.41 15.86 -2.05
N LEU A 91 7.79 14.76 -1.67
CA LEU A 91 8.37 13.67 -0.92
C LEU A 91 8.26 12.37 -1.72
N PHE A 92 9.19 11.45 -1.50
CA PHE A 92 9.16 10.10 -2.09
C PHE A 92 9.05 10.14 -3.63
N ASP A 93 10.06 10.71 -4.29
CA ASP A 93 10.14 10.84 -5.76
C ASP A 93 8.88 11.51 -6.36
N SER A 94 8.46 12.61 -5.78
CA SER A 94 7.26 13.38 -6.20
C SER A 94 5.95 12.60 -6.17
N LYS A 95 5.89 11.50 -5.40
CA LYS A 95 4.66 10.71 -5.22
C LYS A 95 3.77 11.21 -4.10
N THR A 96 4.36 11.97 -3.18
CA THR A 96 3.64 12.51 -2.01
C THR A 96 3.87 14.01 -1.93
N ARG A 97 2.79 14.76 -1.82
CA ARG A 97 2.81 16.21 -1.72
C ARG A 97 2.65 16.63 -0.26
N LEU A 98 3.47 17.57 0.18
CA LEU A 98 3.34 18.25 1.48
C LEU A 98 3.15 19.73 1.21
N ASP A 99 2.01 20.28 1.60
CA ASP A 99 1.71 21.70 1.56
C ASP A 99 1.64 22.25 2.99
N TYR A 100 2.24 23.42 3.21
CA TYR A 100 2.05 24.22 4.42
C TYR A 100 1.42 25.55 4.06
N VAL A 101 0.30 25.89 4.69
CA VAL A 101 -0.49 27.09 4.40
C VAL A 101 -0.76 27.84 5.69
N THR A 102 -0.35 29.10 5.74
CA THR A 102 -0.51 29.97 6.92
C THR A 102 -1.73 30.88 6.88
N GLY A 103 -2.46 30.94 5.77
CA GLY A 103 -3.60 31.82 5.60
C GLY A 103 -4.81 31.13 4.98
N LYS A 104 -6.01 31.40 5.50
CA LYS A 104 -7.27 30.87 4.99
C LYS A 104 -7.52 31.25 3.52
N GLU A 105 -7.15 32.48 3.13
CA GLU A 105 -7.32 32.96 1.74
C GLU A 105 -6.42 32.17 0.78
N GLU A 106 -5.18 31.93 1.16
CA GLU A 106 -4.24 31.14 0.35
C GLU A 106 -4.69 29.70 0.24
N LEU A 107 -5.21 29.11 1.34
CA LEU A 107 -5.79 27.76 1.31
C LEU A 107 -6.91 27.65 0.27
N LEU A 108 -7.82 28.63 0.22
CA LEU A 108 -8.95 28.62 -0.70
C LEU A 108 -8.54 28.86 -2.17
N ARG A 109 -7.33 29.37 -2.42
CA ARG A 109 -6.75 29.50 -3.77
C ARG A 109 -6.15 28.22 -4.30
N LEU A 110 -5.92 27.23 -3.45
CA LEU A 110 -5.42 25.93 -3.88
C LEU A 110 -6.40 25.27 -4.85
N LYS A 111 -5.86 24.52 -5.79
CA LYS A 111 -6.62 23.74 -6.79
C LYS A 111 -6.25 22.27 -6.69
N PRO A 112 -6.78 21.52 -5.70
CA PRO A 112 -6.44 20.11 -5.49
C PRO A 112 -6.73 19.23 -6.71
N ASP A 113 -7.71 19.59 -7.53
CA ASP A 113 -8.04 18.85 -8.76
C ASP A 113 -6.85 18.80 -9.76
N ARG A 114 -5.96 19.79 -9.69
CA ARG A 114 -4.78 19.89 -10.55
C ARG A 114 -3.53 19.24 -10.00
N TRP A 115 -3.56 18.75 -8.77
CA TRP A 115 -2.43 18.04 -8.18
C TRP A 115 -2.15 16.76 -8.95
N LYS A 116 -0.89 16.53 -9.29
CA LYS A 116 -0.46 15.30 -9.99
C LYS A 116 -0.29 14.14 -9.04
N GLU A 117 0.02 14.44 -7.78
CA GLU A 117 0.28 13.47 -6.73
C GLU A 117 -1.04 12.79 -6.33
N GLN A 118 -0.92 11.51 -5.95
CA GLN A 118 -2.07 10.70 -5.54
C GLN A 118 -2.39 10.82 -4.05
N LYS A 119 -1.46 11.35 -3.27
CA LYS A 119 -1.59 11.50 -1.82
C LYS A 119 -0.73 12.63 -1.30
N GLY A 120 -1.06 13.11 -0.12
CA GLY A 120 -0.28 14.17 0.50
C GLY A 120 -0.71 14.53 1.91
N LEU A 121 -0.04 15.53 2.41
CA LEU A 121 -0.25 16.13 3.71
C LEU A 121 -0.39 17.63 3.53
N LEU A 122 -1.52 18.17 3.96
CA LEU A 122 -1.78 19.59 4.01
C LEU A 122 -1.68 20.04 5.48
N LEU A 123 -0.67 20.83 5.77
CA LEU A 123 -0.48 21.44 7.09
C LEU A 123 -1.07 22.84 7.12
N THR A 124 -1.90 23.09 8.10
CA THR A 124 -2.41 24.42 8.47
C THR A 124 -1.98 24.76 9.88
N GLN A 125 -2.18 25.97 10.34
CA GLN A 125 -1.87 26.32 11.72
C GLN A 125 -2.61 25.46 12.75
N GLY A 126 -3.86 25.10 12.47
CA GLY A 126 -4.73 24.38 13.41
C GLY A 126 -4.79 22.87 13.21
N ALA A 127 -4.30 22.31 12.11
CA ALA A 127 -4.36 20.88 11.87
C ALA A 127 -3.41 20.37 10.77
N ALA A 128 -3.20 19.06 10.79
CA ALA A 128 -2.63 18.30 9.69
C ALA A 128 -3.75 17.51 8.99
N VAL A 129 -3.90 17.69 7.68
CA VAL A 129 -4.89 16.99 6.86
C VAL A 129 -4.17 16.06 5.90
N PHE A 130 -4.27 14.75 6.16
CA PHE A 130 -3.80 13.72 5.25
C PHE A 130 -4.87 13.51 4.17
N TRP A 131 -4.47 13.41 2.93
CA TRP A 131 -5.38 13.18 1.83
C TRP A 131 -4.85 12.14 0.84
N ALA A 132 -5.76 11.42 0.21
CA ALA A 132 -5.48 10.52 -0.89
C ALA A 132 -6.52 10.71 -1.98
N LYS A 133 -6.09 10.75 -3.24
CA LYS A 133 -6.93 10.92 -4.41
C LYS A 133 -7.42 9.56 -4.89
N THR A 134 -8.70 9.45 -5.13
CA THR A 134 -9.30 8.25 -5.73
C THR A 134 -9.20 8.30 -7.26
N PRO A 135 -9.39 7.17 -7.97
CA PRO A 135 -9.43 7.16 -9.44
C PRO A 135 -10.47 8.10 -10.04
N ASP A 136 -11.57 8.35 -9.32
CA ASP A 136 -12.66 9.23 -9.74
C ASP A 136 -12.39 10.72 -9.46
N LEU A 137 -11.12 11.07 -9.15
CA LEU A 137 -10.67 12.42 -8.81
C LEU A 137 -11.35 13.01 -7.56
N THR A 138 -11.93 12.18 -6.70
CA THR A 138 -12.38 12.55 -5.37
C THR A 138 -11.31 12.33 -4.33
N PHE A 139 -11.49 12.83 -3.11
CA PHE A 139 -10.50 12.80 -2.05
C PHE A 139 -11.02 12.03 -0.83
N LEU A 140 -10.22 11.13 -0.33
CA LEU A 140 -10.32 10.61 1.03
C LEU A 140 -9.37 11.45 1.89
N PHE A 141 -9.84 11.96 3.03
CA PHE A 141 -8.97 12.74 3.89
C PHE A 141 -9.24 12.51 5.39
N TRP A 142 -8.20 12.72 6.18
CA TRP A 142 -8.23 12.63 7.64
C TRP A 142 -7.65 13.90 8.23
N LYS A 143 -8.41 14.54 9.11
CA LYS A 143 -7.98 15.75 9.81
C LYS A 143 -7.49 15.38 11.21
N ILE A 144 -6.25 15.75 11.53
CA ILE A 144 -5.66 15.61 12.86
C ILE A 144 -5.46 17.01 13.42
N PRO A 145 -6.20 17.44 14.45
CA PRO A 145 -6.01 18.71 15.11
C PRO A 145 -4.60 18.89 15.65
N ALA A 146 -4.09 20.12 15.69
CA ALA A 146 -2.72 20.43 16.07
C ALA A 146 -2.40 20.03 17.53
N ASP A 147 -3.34 20.19 18.44
CA ASP A 147 -3.21 19.79 19.85
C ASP A 147 -2.99 18.27 19.99
N ILE A 148 -3.72 17.48 19.19
CA ILE A 148 -3.58 16.02 19.17
C ILE A 148 -2.25 15.62 18.51
N LEU A 149 -1.87 16.30 17.44
CA LEU A 149 -0.59 16.07 16.78
C LEU A 149 0.56 16.42 17.72
N LYS A 150 0.47 17.56 18.43
CA LYS A 150 1.44 17.98 19.46
C LYS A 150 1.56 16.95 20.59
N ALA A 151 0.44 16.50 21.15
CA ALA A 151 0.40 15.48 22.18
C ALA A 151 1.03 14.17 21.71
N GLY A 152 0.89 13.84 20.41
CA GLY A 152 1.49 12.68 19.78
C GLY A 152 2.98 12.75 19.60
N LEU A 153 3.48 13.90 19.28
CA LEU A 153 4.89 14.13 19.02
C LEU A 153 5.70 14.43 20.31
N SER A 154 5.07 15.00 21.33
CA SER A 154 5.72 15.44 22.59
C SER A 154 6.02 14.30 23.58
N HIS A 155 6.16 13.08 23.17
CA HIS A 155 6.18 11.87 24.00
C HIS A 155 7.26 11.86 25.09
N LYS A 156 6.90 12.32 26.28
CA LYS A 156 7.51 11.93 27.55
C LYS A 156 6.43 11.34 28.47
N GLY A 157 6.07 10.08 28.25
CA GLY A 157 5.49 9.26 29.34
C GLY A 157 3.95 9.10 29.47
N GLN A 158 3.10 9.58 28.58
CA GLN A 158 1.62 9.41 28.72
C GLN A 158 1.01 8.58 27.54
N LYS A 159 1.07 7.25 27.64
CA LYS A 159 0.66 6.33 26.57
C LYS A 159 -0.85 6.05 26.41
N PRO A 160 -1.76 6.01 27.41
CA PRO A 160 -3.09 5.46 27.16
C PRO A 160 -4.14 6.43 26.58
N ALA A 161 -4.05 7.73 26.92
CA ALA A 161 -5.07 8.69 26.47
C ALA A 161 -4.99 9.05 24.98
N MET A 162 -3.81 8.97 24.38
CA MET A 162 -3.56 9.32 23.00
C MET A 162 -4.04 8.26 22.03
N THR A 163 -3.84 6.98 22.33
CA THR A 163 -4.28 5.87 21.49
C THR A 163 -5.80 5.88 21.32
N SER A 164 -6.54 6.19 22.40
CA SER A 164 -8.01 6.27 22.35
C SER A 164 -8.50 7.49 21.53
N ARG A 165 -7.83 8.63 21.60
CA ARG A 165 -8.18 9.82 20.80
C ARG A 165 -7.86 9.64 19.32
N MET A 166 -6.70 9.08 18.97
CA MET A 166 -6.37 8.74 17.58
C MET A 166 -7.32 7.68 17.02
N TYR A 167 -7.73 6.70 17.83
CA TYR A 167 -8.74 5.71 17.42
C TYR A 167 -10.11 6.35 17.20
N ALA A 168 -10.52 7.31 18.03
CA ALA A 168 -11.77 8.04 17.83
C ALA A 168 -11.73 8.84 16.54
N ILE A 169 -10.64 9.54 16.23
CA ILE A 169 -10.45 10.30 14.97
C ILE A 169 -10.47 9.35 13.77
N ALA A 170 -9.79 8.21 13.83
CA ALA A 170 -9.78 7.23 12.76
C ALA A 170 -11.17 6.59 12.55
N ARG A 171 -11.94 6.41 13.63
CA ARG A 171 -13.30 5.87 13.57
C ARG A 171 -14.31 6.88 13.02
N ASP A 172 -14.16 8.16 13.38
CA ASP A 172 -15.04 9.25 12.94
C ASP A 172 -14.60 9.83 11.58
N ALA A 173 -13.50 9.32 11.00
CA ALA A 173 -13.10 9.65 9.65
C ALA A 173 -14.21 9.21 8.69
N ASP A 174 -14.84 10.18 8.04
CA ASP A 174 -15.84 9.90 7.02
C ASP A 174 -15.14 9.20 5.84
N SER A 175 -15.37 7.90 5.71
CA SER A 175 -14.77 7.07 4.67
C SER A 175 -15.37 7.32 3.28
N LYS A 176 -16.27 8.31 3.16
CA LYS A 176 -16.85 8.68 1.87
C LYS A 176 -15.90 9.53 1.06
N PRO A 177 -15.84 9.33 -0.25
CA PRO A 177 -15.08 10.19 -1.14
C PRO A 177 -15.73 11.59 -1.21
N HIS A 178 -14.90 12.62 -1.12
CA HIS A 178 -15.31 14.02 -1.09
C HIS A 178 -14.73 14.80 -2.27
N ASN A 179 -15.36 15.89 -2.63
CA ASN A 179 -14.83 16.81 -3.63
C ASN A 179 -13.66 17.64 -3.06
N ALA A 180 -12.83 18.19 -3.94
CA ALA A 180 -11.72 19.07 -3.58
C ALA A 180 -12.14 20.26 -2.70
N SER A 181 -13.32 20.83 -2.94
CA SER A 181 -13.87 21.92 -2.14
C SER A 181 -14.16 21.51 -0.69
N THR A 182 -14.61 20.28 -0.46
CA THR A 182 -14.86 19.75 0.89
C THR A 182 -13.55 19.55 1.66
N LEU A 183 -12.49 19.06 0.98
CA LEU A 183 -11.15 18.97 1.55
C LEU A 183 -10.65 20.34 2.02
N LEU A 184 -10.74 21.35 1.17
CA LEU A 184 -10.32 22.72 1.51
C LEU A 184 -11.20 23.34 2.59
N ALA A 185 -12.51 23.12 2.57
CA ALA A 185 -13.41 23.59 3.62
C ALA A 185 -13.08 22.98 4.98
N ALA A 186 -12.86 21.68 5.04
CA ALA A 186 -12.45 20.97 6.27
C ALA A 186 -11.10 21.47 6.81
N ALA A 187 -10.16 21.80 5.92
CA ALA A 187 -8.90 22.43 6.29
C ALA A 187 -9.08 23.90 6.72
N ALA A 188 -10.01 24.66 6.09
CA ALA A 188 -10.28 26.07 6.41
C ALA A 188 -10.92 26.24 7.80
N GLU A 189 -11.69 25.27 8.27
CA GLU A 189 -12.26 25.25 9.63
C GLU A 189 -11.21 25.22 10.73
N THR A 190 -9.98 24.82 10.41
CA THR A 190 -8.90 24.70 11.39
C THR A 190 -8.11 25.98 11.64
N PHE A 191 -8.37 27.02 10.84
CA PHE A 191 -7.78 28.32 11.12
C PHE A 191 -8.46 28.96 12.31
N PRO A 192 -7.70 29.55 13.26
CA PRO A 192 -8.28 30.25 14.38
C PRO A 192 -9.22 31.33 13.86
N THR A 193 -10.48 31.25 14.29
CA THR A 193 -11.46 32.32 14.01
C THR A 193 -10.96 33.52 14.78
N ALA A 194 -10.71 34.63 14.09
CA ALA A 194 -10.43 35.89 14.75
C ALA A 194 -11.70 36.27 15.57
N GLU A 195 -11.75 35.82 16.83
CA GLU A 195 -12.80 36.28 17.74
C GLU A 195 -12.66 37.77 17.92
N ASN A 196 -13.65 38.47 17.35
CA ASN A 196 -14.08 39.82 17.65
C ASN A 196 -13.04 40.74 18.34
N GLY A 197 -12.26 41.48 17.52
CA GLY A 197 -11.92 42.87 17.79
C GLY A 197 -11.08 43.23 19.03
N THR A 198 -10.77 42.33 19.92
CA THR A 198 -9.85 42.55 21.02
C THR A 198 -8.51 41.87 20.70
N THR A 199 -7.59 42.64 20.17
CA THR A 199 -6.16 42.36 20.16
C THR A 199 -5.66 42.29 21.64
N SER A 200 -6.07 41.25 22.37
CA SER A 200 -5.26 40.83 23.51
C SER A 200 -4.02 40.22 22.86
N VAL A 201 -2.92 40.96 22.89
CA VAL A 201 -1.58 40.42 22.60
C VAL A 201 -1.34 39.30 23.61
N LYS A 202 -1.82 38.10 23.26
CA LYS A 202 -1.44 36.90 23.99
C LYS A 202 0.07 36.86 23.91
N PRO A 203 0.81 36.79 25.06
CA PRO A 203 2.26 36.68 25.00
C PRO A 203 2.61 35.56 24.04
N GLU A 204 3.43 35.89 23.04
CA GLU A 204 3.76 34.97 21.94
C GLU A 204 4.36 33.71 22.54
N ALA A 205 3.64 32.59 22.48
CA ALA A 205 4.11 31.34 23.05
C ALA A 205 5.46 30.95 22.42
N PRO A 206 6.42 30.45 23.20
CA PRO A 206 7.73 30.08 22.67
C PRO A 206 7.57 29.00 21.60
N PHE A 207 8.44 29.07 20.57
CA PHE A 207 8.51 28.03 19.56
C PHE A 207 9.12 26.75 20.15
N GLU A 208 8.32 25.68 20.16
CA GLU A 208 8.73 24.35 20.61
C GLU A 208 9.11 23.52 19.38
N LYS A 209 10.42 23.51 19.04
CA LYS A 209 10.92 22.68 17.92
C LYS A 209 10.69 21.20 18.21
N GLN A 210 10.12 20.50 17.25
CA GLN A 210 9.97 19.06 17.28
C GLN A 210 11.17 18.34 16.67
N ASP A 211 11.48 17.15 17.20
CA ASP A 211 12.55 16.31 16.66
C ASP A 211 12.15 15.79 15.26
N SER A 212 12.92 16.16 14.26
CA SER A 212 12.71 15.70 12.86
C SER A 212 12.77 14.17 12.73
N GLY A 213 13.45 13.50 13.67
CA GLY A 213 13.50 12.03 13.74
C GLY A 213 12.12 11.38 13.92
N TYR A 214 11.27 11.98 14.77
CA TYR A 214 9.90 11.48 14.96
C TYR A 214 9.05 11.63 13.70
N ILE A 215 9.12 12.80 13.07
CA ILE A 215 8.38 13.08 11.82
C ILE A 215 8.82 12.11 10.75
N LYS A 216 10.12 11.87 10.61
CA LYS A 216 10.68 10.90 9.68
C LYS A 216 10.14 9.49 9.90
N ILE A 217 10.16 9.01 11.15
CA ILE A 217 9.65 7.68 11.49
C ILE A 217 8.15 7.59 11.15
N MET A 218 7.37 8.61 11.49
CA MET A 218 5.94 8.65 11.21
C MET A 218 5.66 8.64 9.71
N LEU A 219 6.38 9.42 8.92
CA LEU A 219 6.24 9.45 7.46
C LEU A 219 6.62 8.12 6.82
N LEU A 220 7.73 7.51 7.25
CA LEU A 220 8.17 6.20 6.74
C LEU A 220 7.19 5.09 7.12
N LEU A 221 6.64 5.11 8.35
CA LEU A 221 5.64 4.15 8.79
C LEU A 221 4.34 4.30 7.98
N MET A 222 3.88 5.53 7.78
CA MET A 222 2.71 5.82 6.96
C MET A 222 2.91 5.36 5.51
N PHE A 223 4.08 5.62 4.94
CA PHE A 223 4.44 5.17 3.60
C PHE A 223 4.46 3.63 3.51
N CYS A 224 5.12 2.96 4.45
CA CYS A 224 5.15 1.50 4.55
C CYS A 224 3.75 0.89 4.66
N THR A 225 2.90 1.44 5.52
CA THR A 225 1.52 0.97 5.69
C THR A 225 0.70 1.17 4.42
N THR A 226 0.85 2.30 3.74
CA THR A 226 0.15 2.57 2.48
C THR A 226 0.57 1.59 1.39
N LEU A 227 1.88 1.34 1.24
CA LEU A 227 2.39 0.36 0.28
C LEU A 227 1.91 -1.05 0.60
N PHE A 228 1.94 -1.45 1.88
CA PHE A 228 1.41 -2.74 2.31
C PHE A 228 -0.06 -2.90 1.92
N MET A 229 -0.90 -1.92 2.26
CA MET A 229 -2.33 -1.96 1.93
C MET A 229 -2.57 -2.01 0.43
N GLN A 230 -1.78 -1.27 -0.37
CA GLN A 230 -1.87 -1.29 -1.83
C GLN A 230 -1.54 -2.69 -2.38
N PHE A 231 -0.36 -3.24 -2.07
CA PHE A 231 0.04 -4.56 -2.58
C PHE A 231 -0.87 -5.69 -2.07
N PHE A 232 -1.33 -5.58 -0.82
CA PHE A 232 -2.28 -6.54 -0.25
C PHE A 232 -3.63 -6.50 -0.96
N ALA A 233 -4.20 -5.30 -1.19
CA ALA A 233 -5.47 -5.15 -1.88
C ALA A 233 -5.39 -5.61 -3.34
N GLU A 234 -4.33 -5.23 -4.07
CA GLU A 234 -4.09 -5.68 -5.44
C GLU A 234 -3.94 -7.21 -5.50
N GLY A 235 -3.14 -7.79 -4.61
CA GLY A 235 -2.95 -9.24 -4.52
C GLY A 235 -4.26 -9.97 -4.19
N LEU A 236 -5.01 -9.46 -3.21
CA LEU A 236 -6.30 -10.04 -2.80
C LEU A 236 -7.31 -10.03 -3.96
N LEU A 237 -7.40 -8.90 -4.68
CA LEU A 237 -8.26 -8.77 -5.85
C LEU A 237 -7.89 -9.80 -6.92
N MET A 238 -6.59 -9.94 -7.22
CA MET A 238 -6.10 -10.91 -8.19
C MET A 238 -6.41 -12.35 -7.78
N PHE A 239 -6.22 -12.71 -6.50
CA PHE A 239 -6.50 -14.06 -6.01
C PHE A 239 -7.99 -14.39 -6.01
N ILE A 240 -8.86 -13.45 -5.61
CA ILE A 240 -10.30 -13.69 -5.56
C ILE A 240 -10.89 -13.63 -6.96
N LEU A 241 -10.84 -12.47 -7.64
CA LEU A 241 -11.49 -12.30 -8.94
C LEU A 241 -10.75 -13.04 -10.05
N GLY A 242 -9.43 -12.86 -10.14
CA GLY A 242 -8.61 -13.56 -11.11
C GLY A 242 -8.71 -15.07 -10.92
N GLY A 243 -8.51 -15.56 -9.68
CA GLY A 243 -8.61 -16.97 -9.35
C GLY A 243 -9.96 -17.58 -9.71
N LEU A 244 -11.05 -16.87 -9.42
CA LEU A 244 -12.40 -17.34 -9.74
C LEU A 244 -12.66 -17.37 -11.27
N CYS A 245 -12.31 -16.29 -11.98
CA CYS A 245 -12.49 -16.19 -13.42
C CYS A 245 -11.68 -17.28 -14.17
N PHE A 246 -10.40 -17.43 -13.84
CA PHE A 246 -9.56 -18.42 -14.49
C PHE A 246 -9.98 -19.85 -14.14
N ALA A 247 -10.29 -20.15 -12.89
CA ALA A 247 -10.78 -21.45 -12.48
C ALA A 247 -12.10 -21.81 -13.20
N PHE A 248 -12.98 -20.83 -13.44
CA PHE A 248 -14.22 -21.04 -14.18
C PHE A 248 -13.94 -21.36 -15.65
N MET A 249 -13.05 -20.63 -16.30
CA MET A 249 -12.65 -20.91 -17.69
C MET A 249 -12.03 -22.30 -17.83
N GLU A 250 -11.14 -22.66 -16.90
CA GLU A 250 -10.52 -23.99 -16.84
C GLU A 250 -11.54 -25.09 -16.61
N PHE A 251 -12.47 -24.86 -15.69
CA PHE A 251 -13.53 -25.82 -15.41
C PHE A 251 -14.39 -26.09 -16.64
N LEU A 252 -14.75 -25.05 -17.40
CA LEU A 252 -15.48 -25.21 -18.65
C LEU A 252 -14.68 -26.04 -19.66
N TYR A 253 -13.38 -25.75 -19.81
CA TYR A 253 -12.50 -26.49 -20.70
C TYR A 253 -12.37 -27.96 -20.28
N LEU A 254 -12.10 -28.24 -19.01
CA LEU A 254 -11.96 -29.60 -18.48
C LEU A 254 -13.27 -30.40 -18.52
N ARG A 255 -14.42 -29.72 -18.50
CA ARG A 255 -15.73 -30.38 -18.66
C ARG A 255 -15.92 -30.99 -20.05
N MET A 256 -15.19 -30.52 -21.05
CA MET A 256 -15.19 -31.09 -22.42
C MET A 256 -14.29 -32.34 -22.52
N MET A 257 -13.45 -32.59 -21.49
CA MET A 257 -12.57 -33.77 -21.45
C MET A 257 -13.24 -34.99 -20.78
N PRO A 258 -12.79 -36.23 -21.09
CA PRO A 258 -13.37 -37.44 -20.52
C PRO A 258 -13.24 -37.53 -19.00
N ASN A 259 -12.13 -37.00 -18.44
CA ASN A 259 -11.86 -37.02 -17.00
C ASN A 259 -12.33 -35.72 -16.33
N LYS A 260 -13.52 -35.75 -15.73
CA LYS A 260 -14.15 -34.57 -15.11
C LYS A 260 -13.61 -34.33 -13.70
N LEU A 261 -13.08 -33.12 -13.46
CA LEU A 261 -12.72 -32.65 -12.12
C LEU A 261 -13.83 -31.74 -11.57
N PRO A 262 -14.12 -31.82 -10.26
CA PRO A 262 -15.04 -30.89 -9.61
C PRO A 262 -14.45 -29.48 -9.56
N PHE A 263 -15.30 -28.46 -9.66
CA PHE A 263 -14.88 -27.05 -9.69
C PHE A 263 -13.92 -26.67 -8.54
N GLY A 264 -14.19 -27.15 -7.32
CA GLY A 264 -13.32 -26.86 -6.17
C GLY A 264 -11.87 -27.37 -6.32
N LYS A 265 -11.66 -28.46 -7.06
CA LYS A 265 -10.30 -28.97 -7.36
C LYS A 265 -9.60 -28.11 -8.42
N VAL A 266 -10.35 -27.67 -9.43
CA VAL A 266 -9.84 -26.75 -10.45
C VAL A 266 -9.46 -25.41 -9.81
N TYR A 267 -10.35 -24.84 -9.01
CA TYR A 267 -10.09 -23.58 -8.28
C TYR A 267 -8.84 -23.68 -7.38
N MET A 268 -8.68 -24.80 -6.68
CA MET A 268 -7.51 -25.04 -5.85
C MET A 268 -6.21 -25.09 -6.68
N LEU A 269 -6.21 -25.74 -7.84
CA LEU A 269 -5.04 -25.76 -8.74
C LEU A 269 -4.72 -24.37 -9.27
N THR A 270 -5.73 -23.58 -9.65
CA THR A 270 -5.57 -22.20 -10.07
C THR A 270 -4.93 -21.35 -8.95
N LEU A 271 -5.42 -21.49 -7.70
CA LEU A 271 -4.80 -20.81 -6.56
C LEU A 271 -3.33 -21.18 -6.39
N TYR A 272 -2.99 -22.45 -6.49
CA TYR A 272 -1.60 -22.89 -6.39
C TYR A 272 -0.71 -22.42 -7.55
N ALA A 273 -1.26 -22.27 -8.77
CA ALA A 273 -0.53 -21.70 -9.89
C ALA A 273 -0.22 -20.19 -9.71
N MET A 274 -1.02 -19.49 -8.89
CA MET A 274 -0.77 -18.09 -8.53
C MET A 274 0.41 -17.92 -7.56
N PHE A 275 0.80 -18.95 -6.80
CA PHE A 275 1.88 -18.82 -5.81
C PHE A 275 3.22 -18.47 -6.44
N PRO A 276 3.76 -19.25 -7.40
CA PRO A 276 5.00 -18.88 -8.05
C PRO A 276 4.87 -17.56 -8.82
N ALA A 277 3.72 -17.25 -9.40
CA ALA A 277 3.48 -15.99 -10.09
C ALA A 277 3.60 -14.78 -9.16
N LEU A 278 3.04 -14.85 -7.95
CA LEU A 278 3.15 -13.79 -6.94
C LEU A 278 4.61 -13.62 -6.49
N ILE A 279 5.35 -14.72 -6.31
CA ILE A 279 6.76 -14.67 -5.92
C ILE A 279 7.59 -14.04 -7.03
N VAL A 280 7.39 -14.44 -8.29
CA VAL A 280 8.11 -13.87 -9.44
C VAL A 280 7.84 -12.37 -9.55
N ALA A 281 6.57 -11.93 -9.45
CA ALA A 281 6.20 -10.53 -9.47
C ALA A 281 6.84 -9.75 -8.30
N SER A 282 6.83 -10.33 -7.10
CA SER A 282 7.46 -9.74 -5.92
C SER A 282 8.97 -9.60 -6.09
N LEU A 283 9.63 -10.63 -6.60
CA LEU A 283 11.08 -10.59 -6.87
C LEU A 283 11.43 -9.56 -7.94
N ALA A 284 10.63 -9.42 -9.00
CA ALA A 284 10.86 -8.40 -10.04
C ALA A 284 10.87 -6.99 -9.45
N ILE A 285 9.91 -6.66 -8.58
CA ILE A 285 9.87 -5.37 -7.86
C ILE A 285 11.06 -5.23 -6.92
N LEU A 286 11.40 -6.29 -6.18
CA LEU A 286 12.56 -6.28 -5.27
C LEU A 286 13.89 -6.07 -6.01
N MET A 287 14.01 -6.54 -7.24
CA MET A 287 15.17 -6.30 -8.10
C MET A 287 15.20 -4.88 -8.71
N GLY A 288 14.20 -4.05 -8.43
CA GLY A 288 14.12 -2.67 -8.95
C GLY A 288 13.58 -2.58 -10.38
N GLN A 289 12.89 -3.62 -10.84
CA GLN A 289 12.25 -3.59 -12.13
C GLN A 289 11.06 -2.61 -12.10
N THR A 290 11.16 -1.51 -12.84
CA THR A 290 10.15 -0.44 -12.89
C THR A 290 9.43 -0.37 -14.24
N PHE A 291 9.89 -1.15 -15.22
CA PHE A 291 9.39 -1.09 -16.59
C PHE A 291 7.98 -1.67 -16.75
N LEU A 292 7.64 -2.69 -15.97
CA LEU A 292 6.31 -3.31 -15.96
C LEU A 292 5.65 -3.13 -14.60
N SER A 293 4.33 -2.94 -14.58
CA SER A 293 3.59 -2.91 -13.32
C SER A 293 3.63 -4.28 -12.63
N PHE A 294 3.47 -4.29 -11.31
CA PHE A 294 3.35 -5.53 -10.52
C PHE A 294 2.30 -6.47 -11.11
N GLN A 295 1.13 -5.93 -11.46
CA GLN A 295 0.02 -6.68 -12.04
C GLN A 295 0.38 -7.32 -13.37
N THR A 296 1.10 -6.60 -14.24
CA THR A 296 1.53 -7.12 -15.55
C THR A 296 2.49 -8.29 -15.39
N VAL A 297 3.51 -8.15 -14.52
CA VAL A 297 4.46 -9.25 -14.25
C VAL A 297 3.75 -10.45 -13.64
N PHE A 298 2.84 -10.21 -12.68
CA PHE A 298 2.05 -11.25 -12.07
C PHE A 298 1.21 -12.01 -13.10
N LEU A 299 0.49 -11.31 -13.98
CA LEU A 299 -0.35 -11.94 -14.99
C LEU A 299 0.48 -12.77 -15.98
N ILE A 300 1.59 -12.24 -16.48
CA ILE A 300 2.47 -12.99 -17.40
C ILE A 300 2.98 -14.26 -16.71
N ALA A 301 3.52 -14.16 -15.51
CA ALA A 301 4.01 -15.30 -14.76
C ALA A 301 2.89 -16.30 -14.47
N PHE A 302 1.70 -15.82 -14.07
CA PHE A 302 0.55 -16.66 -13.82
C PHE A 302 0.15 -17.48 -15.06
N PHE A 303 0.04 -16.86 -16.23
CA PHE A 303 -0.27 -17.59 -17.46
C PHE A 303 0.77 -18.67 -17.77
N ILE A 304 2.05 -18.39 -17.58
CA ILE A 304 3.10 -19.38 -17.79
C ILE A 304 2.93 -20.57 -16.84
N TYR A 305 2.78 -20.31 -15.53
CA TYR A 305 2.60 -21.39 -14.54
C TYR A 305 1.27 -22.13 -14.72
N GLN A 306 0.23 -21.46 -15.19
CA GLN A 306 -1.03 -22.08 -15.50
C GLN A 306 -0.90 -23.07 -16.67
N LEU A 307 -0.19 -22.71 -17.73
CA LEU A 307 0.10 -23.63 -18.84
C LEU A 307 0.87 -24.86 -18.37
N PHE A 308 1.86 -24.69 -17.48
CA PHE A 308 2.57 -25.82 -16.89
C PHE A 308 1.68 -26.70 -16.02
N SER A 309 0.80 -26.08 -15.22
CA SER A 309 -0.19 -26.80 -14.41
C SER A 309 -1.10 -27.66 -15.26
N PHE A 310 -1.61 -27.13 -16.39
CA PHE A 310 -2.42 -27.86 -17.35
C PHE A 310 -1.67 -29.01 -18.01
N LYS A 311 -0.45 -28.76 -18.46
CA LYS A 311 0.39 -29.81 -19.07
C LYS A 311 0.63 -30.96 -18.08
N ALA A 312 0.95 -30.62 -16.83
CA ALA A 312 1.17 -31.61 -15.77
C ALA A 312 -0.12 -32.37 -15.44
N LEU A 313 -1.26 -31.67 -15.37
CA LEU A 313 -2.58 -32.27 -15.14
C LEU A 313 -2.98 -33.21 -16.29
N GLY A 314 -2.78 -32.80 -17.54
CA GLY A 314 -3.05 -33.62 -18.71
C GLY A 314 -2.27 -34.93 -18.73
N ARG A 315 -1.00 -34.90 -18.39
CA ARG A 315 -0.15 -36.12 -18.24
C ARG A 315 -0.61 -37.00 -17.08
N PHE A 316 -1.06 -36.39 -15.97
CA PHE A 316 -1.57 -37.12 -14.82
C PHE A 316 -2.90 -37.85 -15.09
N LEU A 317 -3.83 -37.17 -15.81
CA LEU A 317 -5.14 -37.71 -16.14
C LEU A 317 -5.11 -38.72 -17.28
N ASN A 318 -4.17 -38.57 -18.22
CA ASN A 318 -3.97 -39.45 -19.36
C ASN A 318 -2.50 -39.90 -19.40
N PRO A 319 -2.08 -40.83 -18.51
CA PRO A 319 -0.72 -41.32 -18.53
C PRO A 319 -0.45 -41.99 -19.90
N PRO A 320 0.69 -41.70 -20.54
CA PRO A 320 1.06 -42.34 -21.79
C PRO A 320 1.12 -43.85 -21.60
N ASP A 321 0.58 -44.60 -22.57
CA ASP A 321 0.59 -46.04 -22.55
C ASP A 321 2.06 -46.51 -22.40
N LYS A 322 2.34 -47.38 -21.43
CA LYS A 322 3.71 -47.90 -21.15
C LYS A 322 4.40 -48.55 -22.35
N ARG A 323 3.65 -48.81 -23.42
CA ARG A 323 4.21 -49.39 -24.68
C ARG A 323 4.92 -48.34 -25.56
N GLN A 324 4.62 -47.05 -25.40
CA GLN A 324 5.28 -45.98 -26.17
C GLN A 324 6.52 -45.38 -25.46
N GLN A 325 6.74 -45.73 -24.19
CA GLN A 325 7.86 -45.18 -23.39
C GLN A 325 9.22 -45.81 -23.73
N ASN A 326 9.24 -46.94 -24.45
CA ASN A 326 10.48 -47.59 -24.86
C ASN A 326 11.10 -47.08 -26.16
N ASP A 327 10.40 -46.16 -26.88
CA ASP A 327 10.86 -45.68 -28.20
C ASP A 327 11.45 -44.24 -28.19
N PHE A 328 11.46 -43.57 -27.05
CA PHE A 328 12.12 -42.27 -26.92
C PHE A 328 13.14 -42.27 -25.79
N PRO A 329 14.42 -41.91 -26.07
CA PRO A 329 15.40 -41.70 -25.02
C PRO A 329 14.94 -40.60 -24.07
N ASP A 330 15.18 -40.81 -22.76
CA ASP A 330 14.88 -39.83 -21.71
C ASP A 330 15.63 -38.53 -21.98
N ASP A 331 14.93 -37.52 -22.48
CA ASP A 331 15.36 -36.09 -22.55
C ASP A 331 15.29 -35.43 -21.16
N ASP A 332 15.89 -36.06 -20.15
CA ASP A 332 15.94 -35.52 -18.77
C ASP A 332 17.20 -34.68 -18.49
N ASP A 333 17.94 -34.25 -19.54
CA ASP A 333 19.13 -33.40 -19.42
C ASP A 333 18.88 -31.99 -20.05
N PHE A 334 17.97 -31.20 -19.39
CA PHE A 334 18.00 -29.72 -19.52
C PHE A 334 17.44 -29.05 -18.25
#